data_d045211b0ae24c89885c71bf8f9cb68f
#
_entry.id   d045211b0ae24c89885c71bf8f9cb68f
#
_cell.length_a   1.000
_cell.length_b   1.000
_cell.length_c   1.000
_cell.angle_alpha   90.00
_cell.angle_beta   90.00
_cell.angle_gamma   90.00
#
_symmetry.space_group_name_H-M   'P 1'
#
loop_
_entity.id
_entity.type
_entity.pdbx_description
1 polymer ?
#
loop_
_entity_poly.entity_id
_entity_poly.type
_entity_poly.pdbx_seq_one_letter_code
_entity_poly.pdbx_strand_id
1 'polypeptide(L)'
;MNWTILNVSIPVHDLNKSKEFYEMLLGVREKQEELYQPLFQNEESVFLGDKGFGLRLFKPKPDLLIADNIQSRRSFVTLLVESIENIKRNLEVKNIKFKINDCKNDKSIKGIFVQEPSLNLIHLVENKNGFNEDLNGWNMGLDWGIHHMNLESLNVRDSIDFFCDIIGMKEGKWIAPVNKGDFSIDPSELAILPLSNNNRGLHVIKPDDGFGYRNNFAHNPSIGGHPAFTIKDLSSLKARLDKEKILYSDAKVYAMPG
;
A
#
# COMPACT_ATOMS: atom_id res chain seq x y z
N MET A 1 4.14 -17.52 -5.93
CA MET A 1 3.63 -16.27 -5.31
C MET A 1 2.15 -16.20 -5.66
N ASN A 2 1.27 -15.95 -4.72
CA ASN A 2 -0.18 -15.96 -4.92
C ASN A 2 -0.82 -14.58 -4.78
N TRP A 3 -0.01 -13.55 -4.59
CA TRP A 3 -0.43 -12.15 -4.49
C TRP A 3 0.72 -11.19 -4.82
N THR A 4 0.39 -9.94 -5.16
CA THR A 4 1.34 -8.83 -5.30
C THR A 4 0.64 -7.50 -5.08
N ILE A 5 1.40 -6.43 -4.80
CA ILE A 5 0.87 -5.06 -4.72
C ILE A 5 0.68 -4.53 -6.14
N LEU A 6 -0.54 -4.17 -6.49
CA LEU A 6 -0.85 -3.53 -7.76
C LEU A 6 -0.73 -2.00 -7.67
N ASN A 7 -1.41 -1.41 -6.71
CA ASN A 7 -1.32 0.03 -6.48
C ASN A 7 -1.60 0.39 -5.02
N VAL A 8 -1.27 1.62 -4.69
CA VAL A 8 -1.60 2.23 -3.42
C VAL A 8 -2.46 3.46 -3.65
N SER A 9 -3.41 3.69 -2.75
CA SER A 9 -4.34 4.82 -2.81
C SER A 9 -4.12 5.72 -1.60
N ILE A 10 -3.95 7.02 -1.84
CA ILE A 10 -3.68 8.02 -0.80
C ILE A 10 -4.80 9.05 -0.80
N PRO A 11 -5.48 9.26 0.33
CA PRO A 11 -6.45 10.34 0.46
C PRO A 11 -5.72 11.69 0.50
N VAL A 12 -6.22 12.66 -0.25
CA VAL A 12 -5.63 13.99 -0.34
C VAL A 12 -6.69 15.08 -0.17
N HIS A 13 -6.28 16.21 0.38
CA HIS A 13 -7.17 17.36 0.55
C HIS A 13 -7.30 18.18 -0.73
N ASP A 14 -6.17 18.43 -1.39
CA ASP A 14 -6.07 19.17 -2.66
C ASP A 14 -5.47 18.25 -3.73
N LEU A 15 -6.33 17.82 -4.65
CA LEU A 15 -5.95 16.82 -5.65
C LEU A 15 -4.89 17.37 -6.62
N ASN A 16 -5.02 18.64 -7.04
CA ASN A 16 -4.11 19.24 -8.01
C ASN A 16 -2.70 19.44 -7.41
N LYS A 17 -2.62 20.01 -6.22
CA LYS A 17 -1.33 20.18 -5.52
C LYS A 17 -0.66 18.85 -5.22
N SER A 18 -1.45 17.86 -4.79
CA SER A 18 -0.91 16.54 -4.51
C SER A 18 -0.45 15.84 -5.79
N LYS A 19 -1.17 15.97 -6.89
CA LYS A 19 -0.75 15.48 -8.20
C LYS A 19 0.59 16.08 -8.60
N GLU A 20 0.72 17.41 -8.61
CA GLU A 20 1.96 18.10 -8.94
C GLU A 20 3.13 17.63 -8.06
N PHE A 21 2.90 17.47 -6.76
CA PHE A 21 3.89 16.98 -5.83
C PHE A 21 4.36 15.56 -6.19
N TYR A 22 3.44 14.62 -6.39
CA TYR A 22 3.82 13.24 -6.70
C TYR A 22 4.36 13.06 -8.12
N GLU A 23 3.93 13.85 -9.09
CA GLU A 23 4.55 13.91 -10.43
C GLU A 23 6.01 14.35 -10.33
N MET A 24 6.30 15.36 -9.52
CA MET A 24 7.66 15.81 -9.26
C MET A 24 8.47 14.75 -8.49
N LEU A 25 7.86 14.15 -7.46
CA LEU A 25 8.50 13.16 -6.60
C LEU A 25 8.90 11.89 -7.37
N LEU A 26 7.96 11.33 -8.12
CA LEU A 26 8.10 10.04 -8.79
C LEU A 26 8.58 10.16 -10.24
N GLY A 27 8.57 11.37 -10.82
CA GLY A 27 8.92 11.59 -12.23
C GLY A 27 7.90 11.00 -13.20
N VAL A 28 6.65 10.82 -12.78
CA VAL A 28 5.56 10.27 -13.61
C VAL A 28 4.54 11.34 -13.93
N ARG A 29 3.82 11.14 -15.02
CA ARG A 29 2.68 11.97 -15.41
C ARG A 29 1.39 11.19 -15.23
N GLU A 30 0.30 11.93 -15.04
CA GLU A 30 -1.03 11.36 -15.01
C GLU A 30 -1.31 10.51 -16.26
N LYS A 31 -1.81 9.30 -16.04
CA LYS A 31 -2.38 8.47 -17.10
C LYS A 31 -3.85 8.21 -16.81
N GLN A 32 -4.67 8.29 -17.84
CA GLN A 32 -6.13 8.12 -17.72
C GLN A 32 -6.56 6.65 -17.67
N GLU A 33 -5.70 5.71 -18.01
CA GLU A 33 -6.03 4.28 -18.08
C GLU A 33 -5.78 3.58 -16.74
N GLU A 34 -6.76 3.64 -15.89
CA GLU A 34 -6.84 2.83 -14.69
C GLU A 34 -7.57 1.52 -15.02
N LEU A 35 -6.83 0.40 -15.12
CA LEU A 35 -7.43 -0.91 -15.41
C LEU A 35 -8.40 -1.37 -14.31
N TYR A 36 -8.16 -0.94 -13.08
CA TYR A 36 -8.90 -1.36 -11.89
C TYR A 36 -9.35 -0.14 -11.10
N GLN A 37 -10.37 0.56 -11.58
CA GLN A 37 -10.95 1.66 -10.81
C GLN A 37 -11.80 1.09 -9.67
N PRO A 38 -11.46 1.37 -8.41
CA PRO A 38 -12.36 1.09 -7.31
C PRO A 38 -13.65 1.91 -7.49
N LEU A 39 -14.77 1.27 -7.28
CA LEU A 39 -16.09 1.89 -7.39
C LEU A 39 -16.43 2.70 -6.14
N PHE A 40 -15.74 3.79 -5.91
CA PHE A 40 -16.38 4.89 -5.18
C PHE A 40 -17.05 5.76 -6.25
N GLN A 41 -18.33 5.54 -6.49
CA GLN A 41 -19.08 6.31 -7.47
C GLN A 41 -18.91 7.81 -7.17
N ASN A 42 -18.44 8.56 -8.19
CA ASN A 42 -18.21 10.00 -8.14
C ASN A 42 -17.06 10.48 -7.24
N GLU A 43 -16.04 9.70 -6.98
CA GLU A 43 -14.84 10.15 -6.34
C GLU A 43 -13.93 10.90 -7.35
N GLU A 44 -13.47 12.09 -6.97
CA GLU A 44 -12.41 12.75 -7.71
C GLU A 44 -11.09 12.04 -7.43
N SER A 45 -10.44 11.54 -8.47
CA SER A 45 -9.15 10.86 -8.33
C SER A 45 -8.25 11.06 -9.54
N VAL A 46 -6.95 10.93 -9.30
CA VAL A 46 -5.88 10.94 -10.29
C VAL A 46 -5.05 9.69 -10.12
N PHE A 47 -4.65 9.08 -11.22
CA PHE A 47 -3.79 7.91 -11.22
C PHE A 47 -2.43 8.22 -11.85
N LEU A 48 -1.36 7.92 -11.12
CA LEU A 48 0.04 8.08 -11.54
C LEU A 48 0.67 6.69 -11.62
N GLY A 49 0.97 6.23 -12.82
CA GLY A 49 1.51 4.90 -13.04
C GLY A 49 1.24 4.37 -14.43
N ASP A 50 1.26 3.05 -14.60
CA ASP A 50 0.97 2.39 -15.87
C ASP A 50 0.26 1.05 -15.66
N LYS A 51 -0.69 0.72 -16.54
CA LYS A 51 -1.42 -0.58 -16.58
C LYS A 51 -1.97 -1.02 -15.21
N GLY A 52 -2.49 -0.08 -14.43
CA GLY A 52 -3.03 -0.33 -13.09
C GLY A 52 -1.98 -0.41 -11.97
N PHE A 53 -0.68 -0.51 -12.29
CA PHE A 53 0.39 -0.40 -11.31
C PHE A 53 0.69 1.08 -11.03
N GLY A 54 0.62 1.48 -9.76
CA GLY A 54 0.99 2.86 -9.45
C GLY A 54 0.41 3.43 -8.18
N LEU A 55 0.27 4.76 -8.20
CA LEU A 55 -0.26 5.56 -7.13
C LEU A 55 -1.58 6.21 -7.55
N ARG A 56 -2.59 6.03 -6.75
CA ARG A 56 -3.86 6.73 -6.86
C ARG A 56 -3.98 7.79 -5.79
N LEU A 57 -4.26 9.00 -6.19
CA LEU A 57 -4.63 10.10 -5.31
C LEU A 57 -6.14 10.28 -5.36
N PHE A 58 -6.81 10.37 -4.23
CA PHE A 58 -8.26 10.54 -4.20
C PHE A 58 -8.71 11.54 -3.14
N LYS A 59 -9.82 12.22 -3.42
CA LYS A 59 -10.43 13.16 -2.48
C LYS A 59 -11.59 12.47 -1.78
N PRO A 60 -11.46 12.15 -0.47
CA PRO A 60 -12.53 11.49 0.26
C PRO A 60 -13.78 12.38 0.32
N LYS A 61 -14.96 11.79 0.11
CA LYS A 61 -16.22 12.52 0.27
C LYS A 61 -16.64 12.59 1.74
N PRO A 62 -17.11 13.74 2.22
CA PRO A 62 -17.57 13.90 3.59
C PRO A 62 -18.80 13.05 3.94
N ASP A 63 -19.66 12.86 2.96
CA ASP A 63 -20.98 12.22 3.07
C ASP A 63 -20.98 10.70 2.88
N LEU A 64 -19.84 10.10 2.58
CA LEU A 64 -19.68 8.64 2.51
C LEU A 64 -19.70 7.95 3.88
N LEU A 65 -20.24 8.61 4.88
CA LEU A 65 -20.18 8.12 6.26
C LEU A 65 -21.15 6.99 6.59
N ILE A 66 -22.08 6.66 5.69
CA ILE A 66 -23.32 6.15 6.27
C ILE A 66 -23.74 4.77 5.79
N ALA A 67 -23.53 4.37 4.54
CA ALA A 67 -24.35 3.26 4.08
C ALA A 67 -23.73 1.88 4.22
N ASP A 68 -22.47 1.68 3.87
CA ASP A 68 -21.99 0.32 3.63
C ASP A 68 -20.79 -0.13 4.47
N ASN A 69 -20.38 0.63 5.45
CA ASN A 69 -19.30 0.32 6.41
C ASN A 69 -17.91 -0.01 5.84
N ILE A 70 -17.73 0.00 4.52
CA ILE A 70 -16.45 -0.27 3.87
C ILE A 70 -16.00 1.01 3.17
N GLN A 71 -15.34 1.86 3.93
CA GLN A 71 -14.82 3.13 3.44
C GLN A 71 -13.46 3.40 4.04
N SER A 72 -12.58 4.03 3.28
CA SER A 72 -11.31 4.48 3.82
C SER A 72 -11.17 5.98 3.72
N ARG A 73 -10.78 6.58 4.84
CA ARG A 73 -10.20 7.93 4.88
C ARG A 73 -8.69 7.89 5.08
N ARG A 74 -8.12 6.69 5.06
CA ARG A 74 -6.70 6.41 5.15
C ARG A 74 -6.20 5.92 3.80
N SER A 75 -4.90 5.90 3.63
CA SER A 75 -4.28 5.18 2.53
C SER A 75 -4.69 3.71 2.56
N PHE A 76 -4.85 3.13 1.38
CA PHE A 76 -5.15 1.71 1.25
C PHE A 76 -4.40 1.09 0.07
N VAL A 77 -4.33 -0.23 0.05
CA VAL A 77 -3.62 -0.99 -0.96
C VAL A 77 -4.58 -1.79 -1.83
N THR A 78 -4.28 -1.86 -3.12
CA THR A 78 -4.89 -2.82 -4.04
C THR A 78 -3.90 -3.95 -4.29
N LEU A 79 -4.33 -5.17 -4.01
CA LEU A 79 -3.56 -6.39 -4.21
C LEU A 79 -4.14 -7.18 -5.38
N LEU A 80 -3.27 -7.63 -6.27
CA LEU A 80 -3.61 -8.71 -7.17
C LEU A 80 -3.51 -10.03 -6.41
N VAL A 81 -4.49 -10.90 -6.59
CA VAL A 81 -4.59 -12.21 -5.94
C VAL A 81 -4.92 -13.28 -6.96
N GLU A 82 -4.62 -14.53 -6.64
CA GLU A 82 -4.80 -15.66 -7.55
C GLU A 82 -6.29 -15.98 -7.79
N SER A 83 -7.11 -15.92 -6.74
CA SER A 83 -8.53 -16.28 -6.83
C SER A 83 -9.39 -15.47 -5.86
N ILE A 84 -10.23 -14.63 -6.40
CA ILE A 84 -11.25 -13.90 -5.64
C ILE A 84 -12.30 -14.86 -5.07
N GLU A 85 -12.67 -15.92 -5.77
CA GLU A 85 -13.68 -16.85 -5.30
C GLU A 85 -13.24 -17.63 -4.06
N ASN A 86 -11.95 -18.02 -3.99
CA ASN A 86 -11.41 -18.68 -2.80
C ASN A 86 -11.41 -17.72 -1.60
N ILE A 87 -10.99 -16.48 -1.81
CA ILE A 87 -10.97 -15.46 -0.75
C ILE A 87 -12.38 -15.17 -0.26
N LYS A 88 -13.35 -15.01 -1.18
CA LYS A 88 -14.75 -14.81 -0.85
C LYS A 88 -15.28 -15.94 0.05
N ARG A 89 -15.00 -17.19 -0.29
CA ARG A 89 -15.38 -18.36 0.53
C ARG A 89 -14.77 -18.29 1.94
N ASN A 90 -13.50 -17.94 2.04
CA ASN A 90 -12.83 -17.79 3.33
C ASN A 90 -13.46 -16.67 4.18
N LEU A 91 -13.80 -15.55 3.56
CA LEU A 91 -14.50 -14.42 4.23
C LEU A 91 -15.88 -14.85 4.73
N GLU A 92 -16.65 -15.57 3.90
CA GLU A 92 -17.97 -16.09 4.25
C GLU A 92 -17.91 -17.08 5.42
N VAL A 93 -16.97 -18.02 5.39
CA VAL A 93 -16.75 -19.01 6.48
C VAL A 93 -16.40 -18.33 7.81
N LYS A 94 -15.61 -17.27 7.77
CA LYS A 94 -15.22 -16.48 8.95
C LYS A 94 -16.25 -15.39 9.31
N ASN A 95 -17.36 -15.28 8.57
CA ASN A 95 -18.40 -14.26 8.75
C ASN A 95 -17.83 -12.83 8.71
N ILE A 96 -16.85 -12.58 7.85
CA ILE A 96 -16.24 -11.27 7.65
C ILE A 96 -17.00 -10.55 6.53
N LYS A 97 -17.44 -9.30 6.80
CA LYS A 97 -18.15 -8.48 5.82
C LYS A 97 -17.20 -8.00 4.72
N PHE A 98 -17.67 -8.04 3.48
CA PHE A 98 -16.95 -7.55 2.31
C PHE A 98 -17.92 -6.98 1.29
N LYS A 99 -17.38 -6.20 0.34
CA LYS A 99 -18.14 -5.65 -0.79
C LYS A 99 -17.49 -6.11 -2.09
N ILE A 100 -18.30 -6.72 -2.96
CA ILE A 100 -17.85 -7.05 -4.32
C ILE A 100 -17.90 -5.78 -5.16
N ASN A 101 -16.88 -5.57 -5.97
CA ASN A 101 -16.90 -4.55 -7.01
C ASN A 101 -16.49 -5.15 -8.36
N ASP A 102 -17.08 -4.59 -9.42
CA ASP A 102 -16.69 -4.91 -10.79
C ASP A 102 -15.63 -3.92 -11.25
N CYS A 103 -14.69 -4.37 -12.07
CA CYS A 103 -13.78 -3.46 -12.72
C CYS A 103 -14.56 -2.57 -13.72
N LYS A 104 -14.29 -1.27 -13.70
CA LYS A 104 -15.01 -0.30 -14.55
C LYS A 104 -14.84 -0.59 -16.06
N ASN A 105 -13.64 -1.02 -16.43
CA ASN A 105 -13.27 -1.22 -17.83
C ASN A 105 -13.46 -2.67 -18.31
N ASP A 106 -13.56 -3.63 -17.40
CA ASP A 106 -13.80 -5.04 -17.69
C ASP A 106 -14.62 -5.69 -16.57
N LYS A 107 -15.92 -5.80 -16.78
CA LYS A 107 -16.86 -6.41 -15.82
C LYS A 107 -16.59 -7.90 -15.54
N SER A 108 -15.73 -8.55 -16.32
CA SER A 108 -15.30 -9.91 -16.05
C SER A 108 -14.26 -10.01 -14.94
N ILE A 109 -13.61 -8.89 -14.62
CA ILE A 109 -12.66 -8.80 -13.52
C ILE A 109 -13.42 -8.42 -12.26
N LYS A 110 -13.39 -9.30 -11.28
CA LYS A 110 -14.02 -9.11 -9.97
C LYS A 110 -13.01 -8.60 -8.97
N GLY A 111 -13.47 -7.74 -8.07
CA GLY A 111 -12.73 -7.28 -6.93
C GLY A 111 -13.53 -7.42 -5.65
N ILE A 112 -12.82 -7.37 -4.53
CA ILE A 112 -13.39 -7.36 -3.18
C ILE A 112 -12.78 -6.22 -2.39
N PHE A 113 -13.63 -5.41 -1.76
CA PHE A 113 -13.25 -4.55 -0.66
C PHE A 113 -13.52 -5.24 0.66
N VAL A 114 -12.52 -5.27 1.53
CA VAL A 114 -12.63 -5.82 2.87
C VAL A 114 -11.83 -4.97 3.85
N GLN A 115 -12.29 -4.89 5.09
CA GLN A 115 -11.52 -4.32 6.18
C GLN A 115 -10.89 -5.45 6.99
N GLU A 116 -9.57 -5.38 7.17
CA GLU A 116 -8.87 -6.30 8.08
C GLU A 116 -9.14 -5.89 9.55
N PRO A 117 -8.76 -6.70 10.56
CA PRO A 117 -9.16 -6.47 11.96
C PRO A 117 -8.84 -5.10 12.55
N SER A 118 -7.81 -4.40 12.05
CA SER A 118 -7.47 -3.03 12.48
C SER A 118 -8.12 -1.94 11.62
N LEU A 119 -9.14 -2.32 10.81
CA LEU A 119 -9.94 -1.44 9.96
C LEU A 119 -9.17 -0.82 8.79
N ASN A 120 -8.00 -1.34 8.43
CA ASN A 120 -7.38 -0.97 7.16
C ASN A 120 -8.21 -1.53 6.01
N LEU A 121 -8.49 -0.69 5.02
CA LEU A 121 -9.18 -1.11 3.81
C LEU A 121 -8.20 -1.83 2.88
N ILE A 122 -8.59 -3.01 2.42
CA ILE A 122 -7.85 -3.80 1.45
C ILE A 122 -8.75 -3.98 0.22
N HIS A 123 -8.23 -3.64 -0.93
CA HIS A 123 -8.85 -3.93 -2.22
C HIS A 123 -8.15 -5.13 -2.84
N LEU A 124 -8.89 -6.16 -3.17
CA LEU A 124 -8.40 -7.40 -3.76
C LEU A 124 -8.95 -7.51 -5.18
N VAL A 125 -8.09 -7.83 -6.14
CA VAL A 125 -8.46 -7.99 -7.55
C VAL A 125 -7.85 -9.27 -8.09
N GLU A 126 -8.63 -10.03 -8.86
CA GLU A 126 -8.15 -11.28 -9.46
C GLU A 126 -7.17 -11.03 -10.61
N ASN A 127 -6.05 -11.73 -10.58
CA ASN A 127 -5.12 -11.77 -11.69
C ASN A 127 -5.39 -12.94 -12.60
N LYS A 128 -6.10 -12.72 -13.70
CA LYS A 128 -6.44 -13.74 -14.68
C LYS A 128 -5.25 -14.29 -15.48
N ASN A 129 -4.15 -13.54 -15.50
CA ASN A 129 -2.97 -13.90 -16.30
C ASN A 129 -1.93 -14.71 -15.52
N GLY A 130 -2.23 -15.03 -14.26
CA GLY A 130 -1.29 -15.72 -13.36
C GLY A 130 -0.16 -14.80 -12.86
N PHE A 131 0.60 -15.30 -11.86
CA PHE A 131 1.73 -14.58 -11.25
C PHE A 131 3.05 -15.04 -11.88
N ASN A 132 3.20 -14.91 -13.20
CA ASN A 132 4.43 -15.30 -13.87
C ASN A 132 5.59 -14.34 -13.61
N GLU A 133 5.28 -13.10 -13.18
CA GLU A 133 6.27 -12.08 -12.88
C GLU A 133 5.86 -11.25 -11.69
N ASP A 134 6.86 -10.80 -10.94
CA ASP A 134 6.69 -9.86 -9.86
C ASP A 134 6.40 -8.46 -10.45
N LEU A 135 5.19 -7.97 -10.25
CA LEU A 135 4.82 -6.62 -10.69
C LEU A 135 5.63 -5.60 -9.87
N ASN A 136 6.50 -4.92 -10.54
CA ASN A 136 7.21 -3.77 -10.00
C ASN A 136 7.36 -2.70 -11.08
N GLY A 137 7.63 -1.47 -10.68
CA GLY A 137 7.73 -0.37 -11.63
C GLY A 137 8.82 -0.57 -12.69
N TRP A 138 9.92 -1.26 -12.33
CA TRP A 138 11.04 -1.53 -13.24
C TRP A 138 10.63 -2.38 -14.44
N ASN A 139 9.86 -3.44 -14.20
CA ASN A 139 9.36 -4.33 -15.25
C ASN A 139 8.34 -3.62 -16.16
N MET A 140 7.81 -2.49 -15.71
CA MET A 140 6.85 -1.66 -16.45
C MET A 140 7.50 -0.43 -17.09
N GLY A 141 8.83 -0.30 -17.02
CA GLY A 141 9.57 0.83 -17.59
C GLY A 141 9.44 2.13 -16.81
N LEU A 142 9.06 2.06 -15.54
CA LEU A 142 9.04 3.21 -14.62
C LEU A 142 10.38 3.33 -13.90
N ASP A 143 10.77 4.54 -13.53
CA ASP A 143 11.97 4.81 -12.72
C ASP A 143 11.71 4.75 -11.21
N TRP A 144 10.60 4.13 -10.82
CA TRP A 144 10.18 3.94 -9.45
C TRP A 144 9.33 2.67 -9.30
N GLY A 145 9.17 2.20 -8.07
CA GLY A 145 8.32 1.06 -7.74
C GLY A 145 7.71 1.20 -6.35
N ILE A 146 6.69 0.41 -6.05
CA ILE A 146 6.12 0.30 -4.72
C ILE A 146 6.97 -0.72 -3.95
N HIS A 147 7.64 -0.26 -2.89
CA HIS A 147 8.42 -1.14 -2.03
C HIS A 147 7.51 -1.85 -1.04
N HIS A 148 6.76 -1.09 -0.25
CA HIS A 148 5.81 -1.67 0.69
C HIS A 148 4.62 -0.74 0.96
N MET A 149 3.58 -1.32 1.50
CA MET A 149 2.52 -0.61 2.18
C MET A 149 2.58 -0.93 3.67
N ASN A 150 2.74 0.09 4.49
CA ASN A 150 2.70 -0.04 5.93
C ASN A 150 1.25 0.15 6.42
N LEU A 151 0.74 -0.83 7.17
CA LEU A 151 -0.60 -0.86 7.74
C LEU A 151 -0.50 -0.71 9.26
N GLU A 152 -1.11 0.32 9.78
CA GLU A 152 -1.19 0.53 11.22
C GLU A 152 -2.11 -0.49 11.87
N SER A 153 -1.65 -1.14 12.94
CA SER A 153 -2.45 -2.10 13.69
C SER A 153 -2.17 -2.06 15.19
N LEU A 154 -3.21 -1.95 16.00
CA LEU A 154 -3.09 -2.08 17.45
C LEU A 154 -2.88 -3.54 17.88
N ASN A 155 -3.36 -4.49 17.08
CA ASN A 155 -3.14 -5.91 17.26
C ASN A 155 -2.54 -6.51 15.98
N VAL A 156 -1.23 -6.49 15.89
CA VAL A 156 -0.49 -6.95 14.72
C VAL A 156 -0.78 -8.43 14.41
N ARG A 157 -0.95 -9.26 15.44
CA ARG A 157 -1.17 -10.70 15.24
C ARG A 157 -2.50 -10.98 14.59
N ASP A 158 -3.59 -10.33 15.03
CA ASP A 158 -4.91 -10.52 14.41
C ASP A 158 -4.90 -10.09 12.93
N SER A 159 -4.19 -9.01 12.60
CA SER A 159 -4.04 -8.57 11.20
C SER A 159 -3.24 -9.58 10.37
N ILE A 160 -2.15 -10.13 10.91
CA ILE A 160 -1.35 -11.16 10.21
C ILE A 160 -2.16 -12.43 10.01
N ASP A 161 -2.88 -12.89 11.01
CA ASP A 161 -3.75 -14.07 10.92
C ASP A 161 -4.83 -13.88 9.83
N PHE A 162 -5.40 -12.67 9.73
CA PHE A 162 -6.32 -12.34 8.64
C PHE A 162 -5.66 -12.51 7.26
N PHE A 163 -4.49 -11.93 7.04
CA PHE A 163 -3.81 -12.04 5.75
C PHE A 163 -3.40 -13.48 5.41
N CYS A 164 -2.96 -14.24 6.41
CA CYS A 164 -2.57 -15.64 6.23
C CYS A 164 -3.80 -16.54 5.98
N ASP A 165 -4.83 -16.45 6.80
CA ASP A 165 -6.00 -17.34 6.75
C ASP A 165 -6.95 -17.01 5.59
N ILE A 166 -7.15 -15.71 5.30
CA ILE A 166 -8.13 -15.28 4.31
C ILE A 166 -7.52 -15.23 2.91
N ILE A 167 -6.34 -14.63 2.76
CA ILE A 167 -5.73 -14.38 1.46
C ILE A 167 -4.72 -15.48 1.10
N GLY A 168 -4.23 -16.23 2.11
CA GLY A 168 -3.24 -17.28 1.91
C GLY A 168 -1.81 -16.73 1.79
N MET A 169 -1.55 -15.58 2.39
CA MET A 169 -0.20 -15.01 2.48
C MET A 169 0.67 -15.81 3.44
N LYS A 170 1.98 -15.59 3.36
CA LYS A 170 2.93 -16.19 4.32
C LYS A 170 3.65 -15.08 5.05
N GLU A 171 3.62 -15.15 6.38
CA GLU A 171 4.45 -14.28 7.20
C GLU A 171 5.93 -14.58 6.96
N GLY A 172 6.72 -13.54 6.83
CA GLY A 172 8.16 -13.60 6.67
C GLY A 172 8.90 -13.18 7.92
N LYS A 173 10.22 -13.27 7.83
CA LYS A 173 11.11 -12.69 8.84
C LYS A 173 11.57 -11.33 8.36
N TRP A 174 11.52 -10.37 9.26
CA TRP A 174 12.18 -9.10 9.06
C TRP A 174 13.68 -9.29 8.80
N ILE A 175 14.18 -8.64 7.77
CA ILE A 175 15.60 -8.65 7.42
C ILE A 175 16.16 -7.31 7.88
N ALA A 176 16.97 -7.32 8.94
CA ALA A 176 17.64 -6.11 9.40
C ALA A 176 18.57 -5.55 8.31
N PRO A 177 18.65 -4.23 8.16
CA PRO A 177 19.63 -3.61 7.29
C PRO A 177 21.04 -4.06 7.67
N VAL A 178 21.88 -4.33 6.66
CA VAL A 178 23.25 -4.82 6.82
C VAL A 178 24.02 -3.95 7.82
N ASN A 179 24.71 -4.59 8.78
CA ASN A 179 25.63 -4.04 9.79
C ASN A 179 25.06 -3.54 11.12
N LYS A 180 23.85 -3.94 11.52
CA LYS A 180 23.49 -3.84 12.94
C LYS A 180 22.99 -5.18 13.44
N GLY A 181 23.89 -5.92 14.09
CA GLY A 181 23.52 -7.05 14.94
C GLY A 181 22.42 -6.59 15.90
N ASP A 182 21.58 -7.47 16.32
CA ASP A 182 20.57 -7.31 17.38
C ASP A 182 19.37 -6.39 17.11
N PHE A 183 19.01 -6.13 15.85
CA PHE A 183 17.70 -5.57 15.57
C PHE A 183 16.66 -6.71 15.53
N SER A 184 16.31 -7.24 16.69
CA SER A 184 15.15 -8.13 16.81
C SER A 184 13.90 -7.28 16.99
N ILE A 185 12.98 -7.37 16.05
CA ILE A 185 11.66 -6.74 16.17
C ILE A 185 10.72 -7.78 16.77
N ASP A 186 9.97 -7.38 17.80
CA ASP A 186 8.90 -8.19 18.35
C ASP A 186 7.80 -8.36 17.28
N PRO A 187 7.47 -9.61 16.87
CA PRO A 187 6.41 -9.85 15.90
C PRO A 187 5.02 -9.35 16.31
N SER A 188 4.82 -9.04 17.59
CA SER A 188 3.60 -8.41 18.08
C SER A 188 3.56 -6.89 17.84
N GLU A 189 4.70 -6.30 17.47
CA GLU A 189 4.82 -4.85 17.21
C GLU A 189 5.05 -4.54 15.74
N LEU A 190 5.78 -5.40 15.01
CA LEU A 190 5.93 -5.33 13.57
C LEU A 190 6.03 -6.72 12.99
N ALA A 191 5.23 -7.00 11.99
CA ALA A 191 5.32 -8.21 11.19
C ALA A 191 5.23 -7.89 9.69
N ILE A 192 5.81 -8.75 8.87
CA ILE A 192 5.86 -8.55 7.42
C ILE A 192 5.26 -9.72 6.65
N LEU A 193 4.66 -9.38 5.53
CA LEU A 193 4.18 -10.29 4.49
C LEU A 193 5.00 -10.00 3.23
N PRO A 194 6.14 -10.69 3.05
CA PRO A 194 7.11 -10.30 2.06
C PRO A 194 6.75 -10.79 0.67
N LEU A 195 7.05 -9.97 -0.33
CA LEU A 195 7.08 -10.32 -1.75
C LEU A 195 8.48 -10.70 -2.24
N SER A 196 9.51 -10.36 -1.46
CA SER A 196 10.93 -10.59 -1.81
C SER A 196 11.82 -10.55 -0.57
N ASN A 197 13.09 -10.83 -0.75
CA ASN A 197 14.07 -10.90 0.36
C ASN A 197 14.54 -9.54 0.90
N ASN A 198 13.97 -8.44 0.44
CA ASN A 198 14.37 -7.09 0.87
C ASN A 198 13.27 -6.35 1.63
N ASN A 199 12.43 -7.07 2.35
CA ASN A 199 11.26 -6.55 3.09
C ASN A 199 10.19 -5.86 2.19
N ARG A 200 10.21 -6.06 0.89
CA ARG A 200 9.16 -5.57 0.02
C ARG A 200 7.86 -6.32 0.26
N GLY A 201 6.73 -5.62 0.38
CA GLY A 201 5.42 -6.27 0.58
C GLY A 201 4.49 -5.47 1.48
N LEU A 202 3.77 -6.14 2.37
CA LEU A 202 2.98 -5.50 3.41
C LEU A 202 3.72 -5.55 4.74
N HIS A 203 3.73 -4.43 5.44
CA HIS A 203 4.17 -4.33 6.82
C HIS A 203 2.97 -4.02 7.69
N VAL A 204 2.83 -4.73 8.78
CA VAL A 204 1.81 -4.48 9.79
C VAL A 204 2.53 -4.01 11.05
N ILE A 205 2.31 -2.75 11.42
CA ILE A 205 3.06 -2.09 12.49
C ILE A 205 2.13 -1.54 13.57
N LYS A 206 2.53 -1.71 14.82
CA LYS A 206 1.88 -1.06 15.95
C LYS A 206 2.28 0.41 16.01
N PRO A 207 1.32 1.34 16.17
CA PRO A 207 1.64 2.75 16.32
C PRO A 207 2.54 3.03 17.51
N ASP A 208 3.55 3.85 17.29
CA ASP A 208 4.49 4.31 18.31
C ASP A 208 4.68 5.82 18.21
N ASP A 209 4.08 6.58 19.12
CA ASP A 209 4.09 8.05 19.11
C ASP A 209 5.50 8.64 19.16
N GLY A 210 6.43 7.95 19.79
CA GLY A 210 7.82 8.39 19.95
C GLY A 210 8.75 8.05 18.79
N PHE A 211 8.31 7.21 17.85
CA PHE A 211 9.18 6.66 16.79
C PHE A 211 9.87 7.75 15.96
N GLY A 212 9.11 8.69 15.44
CA GLY A 212 9.65 9.77 14.61
C GLY A 212 10.69 10.61 15.37
N TYR A 213 10.39 10.96 16.61
CA TYR A 213 11.28 11.76 17.46
C TYR A 213 12.60 11.03 17.75
N ARG A 214 12.53 9.76 18.18
CA ARG A 214 13.74 8.97 18.51
C ARG A 214 14.65 8.72 17.32
N ASN A 215 14.10 8.75 16.12
CA ASN A 215 14.82 8.45 14.88
C ASN A 215 15.10 9.69 14.01
N ASN A 216 14.79 10.89 14.49
CA ASN A 216 14.97 12.15 13.77
C ASN A 216 14.25 12.21 12.41
N PHE A 217 13.05 11.67 12.33
CA PHE A 217 12.19 11.79 11.14
C PHE A 217 11.39 13.09 11.17
N ALA A 218 11.17 13.68 10.01
CA ALA A 218 10.29 14.84 9.85
C ALA A 218 8.79 14.48 10.08
N HIS A 219 8.45 13.20 10.10
CA HIS A 219 7.12 12.65 10.35
C HIS A 219 7.23 11.34 11.14
N ASN A 220 6.10 10.81 11.59
CA ASN A 220 6.08 9.52 12.27
C ASN A 220 5.58 8.41 11.31
N PRO A 221 6.47 7.54 10.79
CA PRO A 221 6.08 6.53 9.83
C PRO A 221 5.30 5.34 10.44
N SER A 222 5.21 5.24 11.76
CA SER A 222 4.45 4.18 12.43
C SER A 222 2.97 4.51 12.60
N ILE A 223 2.57 5.76 12.37
CA ILE A 223 1.20 6.23 12.59
C ILE A 223 0.52 6.53 11.26
N GLY A 224 -0.72 6.07 11.13
CA GLY A 224 -1.60 6.34 10.01
C GLY A 224 -1.40 5.46 8.77
N GLY A 225 -0.40 4.61 8.77
CA GLY A 225 0.01 3.82 7.60
C GLY A 225 0.64 4.68 6.50
N HIS A 226 1.47 4.08 5.66
CA HIS A 226 2.09 4.80 4.54
C HIS A 226 2.56 3.83 3.44
N PRO A 227 2.55 4.24 2.18
CA PRO A 227 3.31 3.57 1.13
C PRO A 227 4.77 3.99 1.16
N ALA A 228 5.66 3.07 0.81
CA ALA A 228 7.06 3.37 0.52
C ALA A 228 7.37 3.07 -0.95
N PHE A 229 8.19 3.93 -1.55
CA PHE A 229 8.56 3.83 -2.94
C PHE A 229 10.07 3.59 -3.09
N THR A 230 10.43 2.72 -4.00
CA THR A 230 11.80 2.59 -4.48
C THR A 230 12.01 3.55 -5.64
N ILE A 231 13.05 4.37 -5.60
CA ILE A 231 13.39 5.34 -6.62
C ILE A 231 14.74 4.96 -7.24
N LYS A 232 14.84 5.00 -8.57
CA LYS A 232 16.06 4.64 -9.30
C LYS A 232 17.21 5.60 -9.04
N ASP A 233 16.91 6.90 -8.96
CA ASP A 233 17.90 7.94 -8.71
C ASP A 233 17.49 8.83 -7.53
N LEU A 234 17.90 8.38 -6.34
CA LEU A 234 17.63 9.10 -5.10
C LEU A 234 18.36 10.46 -5.03
N SER A 235 19.53 10.59 -5.66
CA SER A 235 20.29 11.84 -5.65
C SER A 235 19.57 12.93 -6.44
N SER A 236 19.04 12.59 -7.62
CA SER A 236 18.22 13.51 -8.40
C SER A 236 16.91 13.85 -7.68
N LEU A 237 16.30 12.92 -6.95
CA LEU A 237 15.12 13.21 -6.14
C LEU A 237 15.45 14.21 -5.03
N LYS A 238 16.52 14.01 -4.26
CA LYS A 238 16.96 14.94 -3.20
C LYS A 238 17.20 16.33 -3.77
N ALA A 239 17.91 16.44 -4.90
CA ALA A 239 18.15 17.72 -5.55
C ALA A 239 16.86 18.46 -5.95
N ARG A 240 15.82 17.73 -6.37
CA ARG A 240 14.49 18.32 -6.65
C ARG A 240 13.81 18.80 -5.38
N LEU A 241 13.81 17.99 -4.31
CA LEU A 241 13.22 18.36 -3.02
C LEU A 241 13.89 19.62 -2.44
N ASP A 242 15.23 19.70 -2.49
CA ASP A 242 15.99 20.86 -2.03
C ASP A 242 15.65 22.10 -2.85
N LYS A 243 15.58 22.00 -4.17
CA LYS A 243 15.20 23.09 -5.07
C LYS A 243 13.81 23.65 -4.76
N GLU A 244 12.85 22.77 -4.51
CA GLU A 244 11.47 23.14 -4.19
C GLU A 244 11.28 23.46 -2.69
N LYS A 245 12.36 23.41 -1.89
CA LYS A 245 12.35 23.67 -0.42
C LYS A 245 11.36 22.76 0.33
N ILE A 246 11.23 21.53 -0.10
CA ILE A 246 10.37 20.52 0.54
C ILE A 246 11.15 19.89 1.68
N LEU A 247 10.57 19.91 2.87
CA LEU A 247 11.17 19.29 4.05
C LEU A 247 11.15 17.77 3.92
N TYR A 248 12.28 17.13 4.14
CA TYR A 248 12.41 15.68 4.23
C TYR A 248 13.46 15.30 5.28
N SER A 249 13.40 14.05 5.73
CA SER A 249 14.44 13.45 6.56
C SER A 249 15.31 12.52 5.72
N ASP A 250 16.61 12.61 5.87
CA ASP A 250 17.57 11.66 5.30
C ASP A 250 17.83 10.55 6.33
N ALA A 251 16.93 9.58 6.38
CA ALA A 251 17.08 8.43 7.26
C ALA A 251 18.19 7.53 6.74
N LYS A 252 19.22 7.35 7.54
CA LYS A 252 20.26 6.36 7.25
C LYS A 252 19.66 4.96 7.37
N VAL A 253 20.12 4.02 6.53
CA VAL A 253 19.60 2.64 6.41
C VAL A 253 19.41 1.92 7.77
N TYR A 254 20.18 2.28 8.79
CA TYR A 254 20.08 1.73 10.13
C TYR A 254 19.04 2.39 11.07
N ALA A 255 18.42 3.46 10.62
CA ALA A 255 17.38 4.16 11.40
C ALA A 255 15.96 3.71 11.01
N MET A 256 15.84 2.87 9.98
CA MET A 256 14.55 2.40 9.49
C MET A 256 14.30 0.95 9.90
N PRO A 257 13.19 0.64 10.56
CA PRO A 257 12.73 -0.74 10.72
C PRO A 257 12.06 -1.28 9.45
N GLY A 258 12.19 -0.60 8.27
CA GLY A 258 11.62 -1.12 7.06
C GLY A 258 11.76 -0.30 5.83
#